data_dad864dc0674a7d038a258af00ba4db3
#
_entry.id   dad864dc0674a7d038a258af00ba4db3
#
_cell.length_a   1.000
_cell.length_b   1.000
_cell.length_c   1.000
_cell.angle_alpha   90.00
_cell.angle_beta   90.00
_cell.angle_gamma   90.00
#
_symmetry.space_group_name_H-M   'P 1'
#
loop_
_entity.id
_entity.type
_entity.pdbx_description
1 polymer ?
#
loop_
_entity_poly.entity_id
_entity_poly.type
_entity_poly.pdbx_seq_one_letter_code
_entity_poly.pdbx_strand_id
1 'polypeptide(L)'
;MYYQSDARQLKDIQKKFGTMDLSNFPTTNILWHKLYLPYVKGIKLIRPLDFLPYHKEEATQFLVDHLDYQRYAQKHFESRFTRFYEGYWLPTKFGFDTRKVQYSSLIVTGQMKRKEALEKLEKPVFDEGTIKHDFEYIATKLGISIDELQSYLDAPNK
;
A
#
# COMPACT_ATOMS: atom_id res chain seq x y z
N MET A 1 -0.25 11.52 -7.34
CA MET A 1 -0.89 10.70 -6.31
C MET A 1 -2.20 10.16 -6.89
N TYR A 2 -2.35 8.83 -6.99
CA TYR A 2 -3.58 8.22 -7.48
C TYR A 2 -4.70 8.38 -6.44
N TYR A 3 -5.86 8.89 -6.87
CA TYR A 3 -7.00 9.08 -5.97
C TYR A 3 -7.89 7.84 -6.00
N GLN A 4 -7.85 7.06 -4.94
CA GLN A 4 -8.54 5.75 -4.84
C GLN A 4 -10.07 5.81 -4.97
N SER A 5 -10.67 6.99 -4.87
CA SER A 5 -12.13 7.18 -5.06
C SER A 5 -12.53 7.41 -6.52
N ASP A 6 -11.62 7.27 -7.49
CA ASP A 6 -11.96 7.36 -8.90
C ASP A 6 -12.44 5.99 -9.42
N ALA A 7 -13.71 5.93 -9.80
CA ALA A 7 -14.33 4.71 -10.32
C ALA A 7 -13.91 4.35 -11.76
N ARG A 8 -13.10 5.17 -12.43
CA ARG A 8 -12.74 4.96 -13.85
C ARG A 8 -12.00 3.65 -14.05
N GLN A 9 -10.99 3.39 -13.23
CA GLN A 9 -10.24 2.14 -13.29
C GLN A 9 -11.12 0.93 -12.96
N LEU A 10 -11.96 1.04 -11.92
CA LEU A 10 -12.88 -0.03 -11.55
C LEU A 10 -13.82 -0.40 -12.70
N LYS A 11 -14.40 0.61 -13.36
CA LYS A 11 -15.29 0.41 -14.52
C LYS A 11 -14.57 -0.17 -15.72
N ASP A 12 -13.30 0.19 -15.96
CA ASP A 12 -12.51 -0.38 -17.05
C ASP A 12 -12.17 -1.85 -16.79
N ILE A 13 -11.78 -2.19 -15.57
CA ILE A 13 -11.56 -3.59 -15.15
C ILE A 13 -12.84 -4.40 -15.28
N GLN A 14 -13.96 -3.87 -14.78
CA GLN A 14 -15.26 -4.52 -14.90
C GLN A 14 -15.66 -4.78 -16.35
N LYS A 15 -15.48 -3.80 -17.23
CA LYS A 15 -15.79 -3.93 -18.66
C LYS A 15 -14.97 -5.01 -19.35
N LYS A 16 -13.69 -5.20 -18.94
CA LYS A 16 -12.77 -6.15 -19.57
C LYS A 16 -12.86 -7.57 -19.00
N PHE A 17 -13.10 -7.68 -17.72
CA PHE A 17 -12.96 -8.95 -16.98
C PHE A 17 -14.17 -9.30 -16.11
N GLY A 18 -15.09 -8.37 -15.92
CA GLY A 18 -16.24 -8.57 -15.03
C GLY A 18 -17.31 -9.43 -15.65
N THR A 19 -17.91 -10.28 -14.82
CA THR A 19 -19.04 -11.16 -15.18
C THR A 19 -20.38 -10.67 -14.65
N MET A 20 -20.37 -9.66 -13.74
CA MET A 20 -21.55 -9.12 -13.09
C MET A 20 -21.62 -7.61 -13.30
N ASP A 21 -22.81 -7.04 -13.40
CA ASP A 21 -22.99 -5.60 -13.52
C ASP A 21 -22.68 -4.85 -12.21
N LEU A 22 -22.12 -3.63 -12.33
CA LEU A 22 -21.82 -2.74 -11.21
C LEU A 22 -23.01 -1.82 -10.81
N SER A 23 -24.22 -2.02 -11.34
CA SER A 23 -25.37 -1.15 -11.06
C SER A 23 -25.66 -0.98 -9.57
N ASN A 24 -25.49 -2.05 -8.79
CA ASN A 24 -25.71 -2.05 -7.34
C ASN A 24 -24.43 -1.81 -6.53
N PHE A 25 -23.27 -1.60 -7.18
CA PHE A 25 -22.01 -1.33 -6.49
C PHE A 25 -21.78 0.18 -6.40
N PRO A 26 -21.70 0.76 -5.20
CA PRO A 26 -21.53 2.20 -5.05
C PRO A 26 -20.18 2.66 -5.60
N THR A 27 -20.21 3.39 -6.69
CA THR A 27 -19.02 4.00 -7.28
C THR A 27 -19.04 5.51 -7.11
N THR A 28 -17.87 6.10 -6.91
CA THR A 28 -17.72 7.55 -6.74
C THR A 28 -16.63 8.09 -7.65
N ASN A 29 -16.58 9.40 -7.78
CA ASN A 29 -15.53 10.09 -8.50
C ASN A 29 -15.01 11.30 -7.69
N ILE A 30 -13.95 11.90 -8.16
CA ILE A 30 -13.29 13.01 -7.47
C ILE A 30 -14.19 14.23 -7.29
N LEU A 31 -15.05 14.53 -8.30
CA LEU A 31 -15.97 15.65 -8.24
C LEU A 31 -17.06 15.40 -7.20
N TRP A 32 -17.57 14.18 -7.11
CA TRP A 32 -18.52 13.77 -6.09
C TRP A 32 -17.93 13.98 -4.68
N HIS A 33 -16.71 13.50 -4.44
CA HIS A 33 -16.06 13.60 -3.14
C HIS A 33 -15.66 15.02 -2.78
N LYS A 34 -15.15 15.81 -3.73
CA LYS A 34 -14.57 17.11 -3.44
C LYS A 34 -15.57 18.27 -3.54
N LEU A 35 -16.63 18.11 -4.32
CA LEU A 35 -17.61 19.16 -4.55
C LEU A 35 -18.99 18.78 -4.04
N TYR A 36 -19.56 17.67 -4.50
CA TYR A 36 -20.94 17.34 -4.17
C TYR A 36 -21.15 17.02 -2.69
N LEU A 37 -20.32 16.14 -2.10
CA LEU A 37 -20.48 15.76 -0.70
C LEU A 37 -20.31 16.95 0.27
N PRO A 38 -19.27 17.80 0.20
CA PRO A 38 -19.13 18.90 1.13
C PRO A 38 -20.09 20.07 0.89
N TYR A 39 -20.33 20.45 -0.37
CA TYR A 39 -21.08 21.68 -0.68
C TYR A 39 -22.57 21.46 -0.94
N VAL A 40 -22.97 20.30 -1.45
CA VAL A 40 -24.40 20.00 -1.73
C VAL A 40 -25.02 19.17 -0.61
N LYS A 41 -24.32 18.12 -0.15
CA LYS A 41 -24.82 17.27 0.94
C LYS A 41 -24.43 17.77 2.34
N GLY A 42 -23.57 18.76 2.47
CA GLY A 42 -23.12 19.30 3.76
C GLY A 42 -22.30 18.30 4.59
N ILE A 43 -21.78 17.23 3.99
CA ILE A 43 -21.00 16.20 4.68
C ILE A 43 -19.57 16.69 4.87
N LYS A 44 -19.17 16.83 6.14
CA LYS A 44 -17.80 17.22 6.51
C LYS A 44 -16.98 16.00 6.89
N LEU A 45 -15.86 15.80 6.19
CA LEU A 45 -14.87 14.79 6.57
C LEU A 45 -13.92 15.39 7.61
N ILE A 46 -13.95 14.85 8.82
CA ILE A 46 -13.04 15.23 9.92
C ILE A 46 -12.06 14.09 10.13
N ARG A 47 -10.78 14.43 10.20
CA ARG A 47 -9.71 13.49 10.55
C ARG A 47 -9.19 13.85 11.95
N PRO A 48 -9.59 13.16 13.02
CA PRO A 48 -9.23 13.53 14.38
C PRO A 48 -7.72 13.63 14.61
N LEU A 49 -6.93 12.78 13.97
CA LEU A 49 -5.48 12.79 14.10
C LEU A 49 -4.80 14.04 13.50
N ASP A 50 -5.49 14.80 12.63
CA ASP A 50 -4.95 16.07 12.11
C ASP A 50 -4.90 17.16 13.21
N PHE A 51 -5.62 16.97 14.32
CA PHE A 51 -5.71 17.90 15.45
C PHE A 51 -4.91 17.47 16.68
N LEU A 52 -4.27 16.31 16.62
CA LEU A 52 -3.49 15.75 17.73
C LEU A 52 -2.02 15.60 17.32
N PRO A 53 -1.08 15.90 18.23
CA PRO A 53 0.31 15.54 18.01
C PRO A 53 0.42 14.01 17.92
N TYR A 54 0.91 13.50 16.81
CA TYR A 54 1.07 12.08 16.58
C TYR A 54 2.53 11.74 16.29
N HIS A 55 3.14 10.98 17.20
CA HIS A 55 4.47 10.40 17.04
C HIS A 55 4.35 8.89 16.91
N LYS A 56 4.72 8.38 15.74
CA LYS A 56 4.55 6.95 15.42
C LYS A 56 5.25 6.05 16.43
N GLU A 57 6.47 6.39 16.81
CA GLU A 57 7.26 5.55 17.73
C GLU A 57 6.65 5.51 19.13
N GLU A 58 6.23 6.66 19.66
CA GLU A 58 5.57 6.75 20.97
C GLU A 58 4.25 5.96 20.99
N ALA A 59 3.43 6.12 19.95
CA ALA A 59 2.19 5.39 19.82
C ALA A 59 2.43 3.87 19.72
N THR A 60 3.45 3.46 18.97
CA THR A 60 3.81 2.04 18.85
C THR A 60 4.30 1.48 20.18
N GLN A 61 5.13 2.23 20.91
CA GLN A 61 5.62 1.81 22.24
C GLN A 61 4.46 1.67 23.22
N PHE A 62 3.53 2.63 23.25
CA PHE A 62 2.33 2.54 24.07
C PHE A 62 1.51 1.27 23.79
N LEU A 63 1.34 0.92 22.50
CA LEU A 63 0.61 -0.30 22.12
C LEU A 63 1.33 -1.58 22.54
N VAL A 64 2.67 -1.60 22.46
CA VAL A 64 3.49 -2.73 22.95
C VAL A 64 3.33 -2.90 24.45
N ASP A 65 3.44 -1.81 25.21
CA ASP A 65 3.47 -1.85 26.67
C ASP A 65 2.08 -2.16 27.31
N HIS A 66 0.98 -1.82 26.61
CA HIS A 66 -0.36 -1.90 27.19
C HIS A 66 -1.31 -2.87 26.49
N LEU A 67 -1.02 -3.27 25.24
CA LEU A 67 -1.93 -4.07 24.43
C LEU A 67 -1.25 -5.26 23.75
N ASP A 68 -0.07 -5.67 24.21
CA ASP A 68 0.72 -6.81 23.67
C ASP A 68 0.92 -6.73 22.13
N TYR A 69 0.99 -5.51 21.59
CA TYR A 69 1.20 -5.32 20.16
C TYR A 69 2.58 -5.79 19.73
N GLN A 70 2.63 -6.66 18.73
CA GLN A 70 3.87 -7.11 18.12
C GLN A 70 4.27 -6.20 16.96
N ARG A 71 5.49 -5.66 17.04
CA ARG A 71 6.04 -4.81 15.97
C ARG A 71 6.36 -5.62 14.72
N TYR A 72 5.91 -5.14 13.59
CA TYR A 72 6.35 -5.66 12.30
C TYR A 72 7.56 -4.88 11.78
N ALA A 73 8.43 -5.54 11.03
CA ALA A 73 9.62 -4.92 10.46
C ALA A 73 9.28 -3.72 9.56
N GLN A 74 8.16 -3.79 8.84
CA GLN A 74 7.65 -2.70 8.01
C GLN A 74 6.12 -2.68 8.00
N LYS A 75 5.56 -1.54 7.57
CA LYS A 75 4.13 -1.36 7.39
C LYS A 75 3.56 -2.40 6.41
N HIS A 76 2.45 -3.01 6.77
CA HIS A 76 1.71 -4.02 5.99
C HIS A 76 2.39 -5.39 5.86
N PHE A 77 3.48 -5.65 6.62
CA PHE A 77 4.16 -6.95 6.58
C PHE A 77 3.45 -8.06 7.38
N GLU A 78 2.36 -7.75 8.05
CA GLU A 78 1.42 -8.73 8.61
C GLU A 78 0.75 -9.57 7.53
N SER A 79 0.54 -9.04 6.34
CA SER A 79 0.03 -9.76 5.17
C SER A 79 1.17 -10.23 4.28
N ARG A 80 1.31 -11.54 4.10
CA ARG A 80 2.36 -12.14 3.27
C ARG A 80 2.29 -11.67 1.81
N PHE A 81 1.06 -11.56 1.25
CA PHE A 81 0.87 -11.04 -0.10
C PHE A 81 1.29 -9.57 -0.20
N THR A 82 0.86 -8.73 0.73
CA THR A 82 1.20 -7.29 0.71
C THR A 82 2.70 -7.08 0.90
N ARG A 83 3.33 -7.86 1.78
CA ARG A 83 4.77 -7.87 1.97
C ARG A 83 5.52 -8.17 0.67
N PHE A 84 5.14 -9.26 -0.01
CA PHE A 84 5.71 -9.66 -1.30
C PHE A 84 5.49 -8.57 -2.36
N TYR A 85 4.26 -8.06 -2.47
CA TYR A 85 3.91 -7.07 -3.48
C TYR A 85 4.63 -5.73 -3.28
N GLU A 86 4.57 -5.15 -2.07
CA GLU A 86 5.20 -3.86 -1.78
C GLU A 86 6.72 -3.94 -1.62
N GLY A 87 7.23 -5.03 -1.08
CA GLY A 87 8.65 -5.17 -0.77
C GLY A 87 9.50 -5.74 -1.90
N TYR A 88 8.91 -6.50 -2.82
CA TYR A 88 9.62 -7.13 -3.92
C TYR A 88 9.04 -6.78 -5.28
N TRP A 89 7.73 -7.04 -5.51
CA TRP A 89 7.13 -6.89 -6.82
C TRP A 89 7.15 -5.45 -7.34
N LEU A 90 6.69 -4.49 -6.54
CA LEU A 90 6.66 -3.07 -6.93
C LEU A 90 8.05 -2.51 -7.23
N PRO A 91 9.07 -2.71 -6.37
CA PRO A 91 10.42 -2.24 -6.66
C PRO A 91 11.02 -2.88 -7.90
N THR A 92 10.84 -4.20 -8.07
CA THR A 92 11.45 -4.96 -9.17
C THR A 92 10.81 -4.63 -10.52
N LYS A 93 9.46 -4.66 -10.57
CA LYS A 93 8.74 -4.45 -11.82
C LYS A 93 8.62 -2.98 -12.21
N PHE A 94 8.34 -2.10 -11.27
CA PHE A 94 8.01 -0.70 -11.53
C PHE A 94 9.05 0.30 -11.01
N GLY A 95 10.11 -0.15 -10.32
CA GLY A 95 11.09 0.74 -9.69
C GLY A 95 10.52 1.57 -8.53
N PHE A 96 9.36 1.19 -8.02
CA PHE A 96 8.64 1.94 -6.99
C PHE A 96 8.84 1.34 -5.60
N ASP A 97 9.67 1.97 -4.78
CA ASP A 97 9.90 1.59 -3.39
C ASP A 97 8.99 2.41 -2.46
N THR A 98 7.99 1.76 -1.85
CA THR A 98 7.01 2.36 -0.94
C THR A 98 7.66 2.99 0.30
N ARG A 99 8.84 2.51 0.73
CA ARG A 99 9.61 3.08 1.84
C ARG A 99 9.96 4.54 1.62
N LYS A 100 10.22 4.95 0.36
CA LYS A 100 10.53 6.35 0.03
C LYS A 100 9.41 7.30 0.44
N VAL A 101 8.16 6.92 0.19
CA VAL A 101 7.00 7.73 0.58
C VAL A 101 6.84 7.75 2.11
N GLN A 102 7.00 6.60 2.77
CA GLN A 102 6.88 6.48 4.22
C GLN A 102 7.96 7.31 4.94
N TYR A 103 9.23 7.17 4.52
CA TYR A 103 10.33 7.92 5.14
C TYR A 103 10.26 9.41 4.83
N SER A 104 9.81 9.80 3.64
CA SER A 104 9.56 11.22 3.32
C SER A 104 8.55 11.84 4.28
N SER A 105 7.48 11.13 4.61
CA SER A 105 6.51 11.59 5.60
C SER A 105 7.13 11.78 6.98
N LEU A 106 7.95 10.81 7.43
CA LEU A 106 8.64 10.89 8.73
C LEU A 106 9.68 12.03 8.77
N ILE A 107 10.36 12.30 7.66
CA ILE A 107 11.31 13.42 7.55
C ILE A 107 10.58 14.76 7.64
N VAL A 108 9.49 14.92 6.89
CA VAL A 108 8.71 16.18 6.87
C VAL A 108 8.09 16.47 8.24
N THR A 109 7.72 15.44 9.00
CA THR A 109 7.17 15.57 10.36
C THR A 109 8.24 15.60 11.46
N GLY A 110 9.55 15.62 11.10
CA GLY A 110 10.64 15.69 12.06
C GLY A 110 10.92 14.41 12.85
N GLN A 111 10.27 13.29 12.48
CA GLN A 111 10.40 12.00 13.19
C GLN A 111 11.58 11.14 12.69
N MET A 112 12.23 11.52 11.60
CA MET A 112 13.37 10.81 11.03
C MET A 112 14.32 11.79 10.35
N LYS A 113 15.64 11.54 10.43
CA LYS A 113 16.63 12.30 9.68
C LYS A 113 16.79 11.74 8.27
N ARG A 114 17.01 12.63 7.27
CA ARG A 114 17.23 12.21 5.87
C ARG A 114 18.35 11.19 5.72
N LYS A 115 19.47 11.37 6.44
CA LYS A 115 20.61 10.44 6.41
C LYS A 115 20.19 9.02 6.83
N GLU A 116 19.46 8.91 7.93
CA GLU A 116 18.93 7.62 8.41
C GLU A 116 17.99 6.96 7.38
N ALA A 117 17.14 7.75 6.74
CA ALA A 117 16.25 7.23 5.69
C ALA A 117 17.02 6.66 4.50
N LEU A 118 18.09 7.34 4.06
CA LEU A 118 18.95 6.87 2.96
C LEU A 118 19.66 5.58 3.32
N GLU A 119 20.27 5.49 4.53
CA GLU A 119 20.92 4.27 5.03
C GLU A 119 19.95 3.07 5.10
N LYS A 120 18.68 3.32 5.48
CA LYS A 120 17.64 2.28 5.47
C LYS A 120 17.21 1.86 4.07
N LEU A 121 17.22 2.77 3.11
CA LEU A 121 16.85 2.48 1.72
C LEU A 121 17.92 1.66 0.98
N GLU A 122 19.20 1.78 1.36
CA GLU A 122 20.28 1.00 0.79
C GLU A 122 20.19 -0.50 1.15
N LYS A 123 19.54 -0.81 2.26
CA LYS A 123 19.35 -2.22 2.68
C LYS A 123 18.19 -2.85 1.90
N PRO A 124 18.37 -4.07 1.37
CA PRO A 124 17.29 -4.81 0.76
C PRO A 124 16.17 -5.05 1.80
N VAL A 125 14.94 -5.13 1.34
CA VAL A 125 13.77 -5.37 2.20
C VAL A 125 13.76 -6.80 2.71
N PHE A 126 14.25 -7.73 1.87
CA PHE A 126 14.28 -9.17 2.13
C PHE A 126 15.63 -9.78 1.76
N ASP A 127 15.92 -10.90 2.39
CA ASP A 127 16.92 -11.86 1.90
C ASP A 127 16.34 -12.68 0.73
N GLU A 128 17.22 -13.24 -0.10
CA GLU A 128 16.83 -14.02 -1.29
C GLU A 128 15.99 -15.26 -0.94
N GLY A 129 16.26 -15.90 0.20
CA GLY A 129 15.51 -17.06 0.65
C GLY A 129 14.06 -16.73 0.95
N THR A 130 13.81 -15.62 1.63
CA THR A 130 12.44 -15.11 1.91
C THR A 130 11.70 -14.79 0.61
N ILE A 131 12.36 -14.15 -0.36
CA ILE A 131 11.77 -13.83 -1.67
C ILE A 131 11.34 -15.11 -2.38
N LYS A 132 12.21 -16.12 -2.45
CA LYS A 132 11.91 -17.41 -3.12
C LYS A 132 10.69 -18.09 -2.48
N HIS A 133 10.65 -18.20 -1.17
CA HIS A 133 9.52 -18.79 -0.46
C HIS A 133 8.21 -18.01 -0.66
N ASP A 134 8.26 -16.69 -0.69
CA ASP A 134 7.08 -15.88 -0.94
C ASP A 134 6.61 -16.02 -2.40
N PHE A 135 7.53 -16.11 -3.34
CA PHE A 135 7.22 -16.33 -4.76
C PHE A 135 6.47 -17.65 -4.98
N GLU A 136 7.00 -18.76 -4.44
CA GLU A 136 6.37 -20.08 -4.47
C GLU A 136 4.98 -20.07 -3.81
N TYR A 137 4.87 -19.45 -2.64
CA TYR A 137 3.61 -19.33 -1.93
C TYR A 137 2.55 -18.55 -2.71
N ILE A 138 2.93 -17.40 -3.29
CA ILE A 138 2.02 -16.56 -4.07
C ILE A 138 1.57 -17.28 -5.34
N ALA A 139 2.47 -17.90 -6.09
CA ALA A 139 2.11 -18.71 -7.25
C ALA A 139 1.09 -19.80 -6.90
N THR A 140 1.34 -20.55 -5.83
CA THR A 140 0.41 -21.57 -5.32
C THR A 140 -0.95 -20.98 -4.96
N LYS A 141 -1.00 -19.84 -4.27
CA LYS A 141 -2.27 -19.19 -3.87
C LYS A 141 -3.06 -18.64 -5.07
N LEU A 142 -2.37 -18.23 -6.12
CA LEU A 142 -3.01 -17.78 -7.38
C LEU A 142 -3.40 -18.95 -8.29
N GLY A 143 -2.96 -20.18 -7.99
CA GLY A 143 -3.23 -21.37 -8.84
C GLY A 143 -2.47 -21.35 -10.16
N ILE A 144 -1.29 -20.70 -10.21
CA ILE A 144 -0.42 -20.58 -11.39
C ILE A 144 0.95 -21.19 -11.09
N SER A 145 1.73 -21.44 -12.16
CA SER A 145 3.12 -21.90 -12.01
C SER A 145 4.05 -20.74 -11.60
N ILE A 146 5.22 -21.11 -11.06
CA ILE A 146 6.28 -20.13 -10.74
C ILE A 146 6.73 -19.42 -12.00
N ASP A 147 6.91 -20.16 -13.10
CA ASP A 147 7.34 -19.60 -14.39
C ASP A 147 6.31 -18.61 -14.96
N GLU A 148 5.03 -18.91 -14.77
CA GLU A 148 3.95 -18.00 -15.16
C GLU A 148 3.98 -16.70 -14.33
N LEU A 149 4.15 -16.80 -13.00
CA LEU A 149 4.29 -15.63 -12.15
C LEU A 149 5.54 -14.82 -12.52
N GLN A 150 6.67 -15.49 -12.85
CA GLN A 150 7.89 -14.83 -13.33
C GLN A 150 7.63 -14.11 -14.66
N SER A 151 6.92 -14.73 -15.58
CA SER A 151 6.58 -14.10 -16.85
C SER A 151 5.79 -12.79 -16.68
N TYR A 152 4.90 -12.72 -15.66
CA TYR A 152 4.18 -11.48 -15.33
C TYR A 152 5.11 -10.42 -14.72
N LEU A 153 6.12 -10.83 -13.97
CA LEU A 153 7.12 -9.90 -13.44
C LEU A 153 7.95 -9.28 -14.56
N ASP A 154 8.36 -10.10 -15.53
CA ASP A 154 9.26 -9.71 -16.63
C ASP A 154 8.54 -9.01 -17.79
N ALA A 155 7.21 -9.18 -17.89
CA ALA A 155 6.42 -8.56 -18.96
C ALA A 155 6.55 -7.03 -18.96
N PRO A 156 6.55 -6.37 -20.14
CA PRO A 156 6.63 -4.92 -20.20
C PRO A 156 5.42 -4.24 -19.53
N ASN A 157 5.66 -3.09 -18.92
CA ASN A 157 4.60 -2.26 -18.35
C ASN A 157 3.74 -1.70 -19.49
N LYS A 158 2.43 -1.90 -19.41
CA LYS A 158 1.46 -1.38 -20.38
C LYS A 158 0.84 -0.08 -19.90
#